data_e4501d29defe6a5ab2519941cf77604f
#
_entry.id   e4501d29defe6a5ab2519941cf77604f
#
_cell.length_a   1.000
_cell.length_b   1.000
_cell.length_c   1.000
_cell.angle_alpha   90.00
_cell.angle_beta   90.00
_cell.angle_gamma   90.00
#
_symmetry.space_group_name_H-M   'P 1'
#
loop_
_entity.id
_entity.type
_entity.pdbx_description
1 polymer ?
#
loop_
_entity_poly.entity_id
_entity_poly.type
_entity_poly.pdbx_seq_one_letter_code
_entity_poly.pdbx_strand_id
1 'polypeptide(L)'
;MKVCCLVMVLVALAGCDPVQWPAEVRLPDGAVYDGETRDDLFHGEGTLTWPDGRYYEGAFREGRLHGHGKLVDRRGCVQEGQFVDGVLHGQGQFTCDEATWQGRFEQGELVEGSVSYTEGGSYQGEFHDLAPHGQGLWVTEGGEHYEGRFENGELLEGSYRDEEGYRYEGEFRYFSYHGQGVLTRPDGVVIKGEFEKGYAHGSGSRTQPAEGDAEPQVEKGYFVRGRYYASEQAYRENRHARAAQIEARLYTESSRLQSVLSSLAPQRPGVRDVYLLVVGGDGTEAVFAREVDWVTERLGSVFDLKRRQVRLINGGSDDLPLATRTSVREALEALDALMDPQEDLLMVHLDGQAYAV
;
A
#
# COMPACT_ATOMS: atom_id res chain seq x y z
N MET A 1 13.29 77.57 25.86
CA MET A 1 13.71 77.13 27.20
C MET A 1 12.45 76.94 28.03
N LYS A 2 12.02 75.67 28.19
CA LYS A 2 11.03 75.33 29.25
C LYS A 2 11.54 74.00 29.84
N VAL A 3 11.95 74.08 31.07
CA VAL A 3 12.37 72.96 31.92
C VAL A 3 11.11 72.22 32.35
N CYS A 4 11.02 71.00 32.06
CA CYS A 4 9.95 70.09 32.52
C CYS A 4 10.49 69.30 33.69
N CYS A 5 9.96 69.57 34.88
CA CYS A 5 10.27 68.79 36.11
C CYS A 5 9.74 67.40 35.98
N LEU A 6 10.64 66.44 36.11
CA LEU A 6 10.35 64.98 36.27
C LEU A 6 9.96 64.75 37.75
N VAL A 7 8.68 64.51 37.99
CA VAL A 7 8.23 64.05 39.32
C VAL A 7 8.42 62.51 39.38
N MET A 8 9.39 62.07 40.13
CA MET A 8 9.62 60.66 40.45
C MET A 8 8.60 60.24 41.53
N VAL A 9 7.54 59.52 41.12
CA VAL A 9 6.65 58.88 42.09
C VAL A 9 7.31 57.56 42.48
N LEU A 10 7.88 57.49 43.69
CA LEU A 10 8.26 56.25 44.33
C LEU A 10 6.97 55.52 44.74
N VAL A 11 6.57 54.52 43.93
CA VAL A 11 5.60 53.51 44.38
C VAL A 11 6.39 52.51 45.23
N ALA A 12 6.20 52.56 46.52
CA ALA A 12 6.65 51.48 47.39
C ALA A 12 5.86 50.21 47.00
N LEU A 13 6.52 49.31 46.33
CA LEU A 13 6.03 47.93 46.15
C LEU A 13 6.07 47.27 47.52
N ALA A 14 4.90 47.17 48.16
CA ALA A 14 4.67 46.25 49.26
C ALA A 14 5.09 44.86 48.83
N GLY A 15 5.80 44.17 49.70
CA GLY A 15 6.47 42.88 49.43
C GLY A 15 5.61 41.88 48.65
N CYS A 16 6.07 41.54 47.47
CA CYS A 16 5.84 40.20 46.99
C CYS A 16 6.78 39.31 47.78
N ASP A 17 6.27 38.50 48.64
CA ASP A 17 7.00 37.38 49.16
C ASP A 17 7.53 36.57 47.95
N PRO A 18 8.80 36.21 47.95
CA PRO A 18 9.29 35.33 46.90
C PRO A 18 8.43 34.08 46.93
N VAL A 19 7.81 33.75 45.78
CA VAL A 19 7.11 32.48 45.59
C VAL A 19 8.10 31.38 46.02
N GLN A 20 7.90 30.84 47.25
CA GLN A 20 8.65 29.65 47.67
C GLN A 20 8.13 28.50 46.86
N TRP A 21 8.87 28.10 45.86
CA TRP A 21 8.61 26.85 45.17
C TRP A 21 8.66 25.72 46.22
N PRO A 22 7.66 24.84 46.30
CA PRO A 22 7.65 23.75 47.24
C PRO A 22 8.88 22.87 47.03
N ALA A 23 9.41 22.37 48.11
CA ALA A 23 10.52 21.42 48.08
C ALA A 23 10.08 20.17 47.30
N GLU A 24 11.01 19.67 46.47
CA GLU A 24 10.89 18.39 45.78
C GLU A 24 10.27 17.30 46.66
N VAL A 25 9.11 16.77 46.26
CA VAL A 25 8.41 15.70 47.02
C VAL A 25 8.81 14.34 46.44
N ARG A 26 9.39 13.47 47.26
CA ARG A 26 9.71 12.09 46.86
C ARG A 26 8.59 11.15 47.32
N LEU A 27 8.07 10.41 46.34
CA LEU A 27 7.03 9.42 46.57
C LEU A 27 7.63 8.05 46.98
N PRO A 28 6.84 7.17 47.63
CA PRO A 28 7.31 5.85 48.05
C PRO A 28 7.78 4.93 46.90
N ASP A 29 7.28 5.12 45.69
CA ASP A 29 7.68 4.41 44.46
C ASP A 29 8.94 4.98 43.79
N GLY A 30 9.52 6.02 44.41
CA GLY A 30 10.71 6.70 43.94
C GLY A 30 10.45 7.82 42.94
N ALA A 31 9.19 8.10 42.60
CA ALA A 31 8.87 9.24 41.75
C ALA A 31 9.12 10.56 42.49
N VAL A 32 9.44 11.58 41.73
CA VAL A 32 9.79 12.92 42.21
C VAL A 32 8.81 13.92 41.62
N TYR A 33 8.14 14.65 42.52
CA TYR A 33 7.28 15.77 42.12
C TYR A 33 7.93 17.09 42.47
N ASP A 34 7.92 18.00 41.52
CA ASP A 34 8.34 19.40 41.66
C ASP A 34 7.20 20.30 41.16
N GLY A 35 6.52 20.98 42.04
CA GLY A 35 5.36 21.78 41.70
C GLY A 35 4.52 22.23 42.88
N GLU A 36 3.39 22.83 42.58
CA GLU A 36 2.47 23.36 43.59
C GLU A 36 1.73 22.22 44.31
N THR A 37 1.50 22.38 45.60
CA THR A 37 0.69 21.48 46.44
C THR A 37 -0.43 22.25 47.14
N ARG A 38 -1.55 21.56 47.36
CA ARG A 38 -2.67 22.04 48.15
C ARG A 38 -3.28 20.90 48.94
N ASP A 39 -3.45 21.09 50.23
CA ASP A 39 -3.97 20.07 51.18
C ASP A 39 -3.19 18.74 51.02
N ASP A 40 -1.85 18.83 50.96
CA ASP A 40 -0.90 17.71 50.77
C ASP A 40 -1.08 16.92 49.47
N LEU A 41 -1.82 17.45 48.51
CA LEU A 41 -2.01 16.86 47.16
C LEU A 41 -1.35 17.75 46.08
N PHE A 42 -0.87 17.13 45.00
CA PHE A 42 -0.38 17.85 43.82
C PHE A 42 -1.49 18.75 43.29
N HIS A 43 -1.16 20.01 43.01
CA HIS A 43 -2.11 21.01 42.54
C HIS A 43 -1.38 22.06 41.69
N GLY A 44 -2.12 22.83 40.87
CA GLY A 44 -1.50 23.84 40.01
C GLY A 44 -0.53 23.23 39.04
N GLU A 45 0.52 23.99 38.66
CA GLU A 45 1.54 23.53 37.72
C GLU A 45 2.64 22.74 38.42
N GLY A 46 3.16 21.71 37.70
CA GLY A 46 4.24 20.89 38.24
C GLY A 46 4.79 19.86 37.27
N THR A 47 5.87 19.20 37.69
CA THR A 47 6.50 18.10 36.97
C THR A 47 6.56 16.88 37.87
N LEU A 48 6.11 15.73 37.36
CA LEU A 48 6.21 14.44 38.04
C LEU A 48 7.12 13.52 37.20
N THR A 49 8.24 13.09 37.76
CA THR A 49 9.22 12.23 37.08
C THR A 49 9.29 10.89 37.81
N TRP A 50 9.14 9.78 37.09
CA TRP A 50 9.25 8.42 37.61
C TRP A 50 10.67 7.86 37.40
N PRO A 51 11.12 6.93 38.26
CA PRO A 51 12.45 6.33 38.12
C PRO A 51 12.69 5.57 36.82
N ASP A 52 11.64 5.17 36.11
CA ASP A 52 11.69 4.44 34.85
C ASP A 52 11.78 5.34 33.61
N GLY A 53 11.94 6.65 33.82
CA GLY A 53 12.12 7.64 32.76
C GLY A 53 10.82 8.28 32.25
N ARG A 54 9.66 7.82 32.70
CA ARG A 54 8.40 8.53 32.43
C ARG A 54 8.42 9.89 33.09
N TYR A 55 7.75 10.86 32.50
CA TYR A 55 7.49 12.13 33.17
C TYR A 55 6.19 12.77 32.68
N TYR A 56 5.59 13.57 33.54
CA TYR A 56 4.49 14.48 33.19
C TYR A 56 4.89 15.89 33.59
N GLU A 57 4.60 16.83 32.71
CA GLU A 57 4.75 18.28 32.93
C GLU A 57 3.44 18.96 32.57
N GLY A 58 2.84 19.68 33.53
CA GLY A 58 1.57 20.36 33.33
C GLY A 58 0.77 20.53 34.61
N ALA A 59 -0.52 20.79 34.45
CA ALA A 59 -1.41 21.08 35.53
C ALA A 59 -1.84 19.83 36.31
N PHE A 60 -2.00 19.99 37.61
CA PHE A 60 -2.50 18.97 38.55
C PHE A 60 -3.73 19.50 39.31
N ARG A 61 -4.64 18.63 39.64
CA ARG A 61 -5.77 18.87 40.53
C ARG A 61 -6.02 17.66 41.43
N GLU A 62 -6.00 17.92 42.74
CA GLU A 62 -6.28 16.88 43.77
C GLU A 62 -5.42 15.60 43.56
N GLY A 63 -4.13 15.77 43.28
CA GLY A 63 -3.17 14.70 43.10
C GLY A 63 -3.23 14.00 41.70
N ARG A 64 -4.04 14.48 40.76
CA ARG A 64 -4.21 13.87 39.45
C ARG A 64 -3.79 14.83 38.35
N LEU A 65 -3.31 14.27 37.21
CA LEU A 65 -3.07 15.05 36.00
C LEU A 65 -4.38 15.69 35.55
N HIS A 66 -4.36 16.99 35.31
CA HIS A 66 -5.53 17.75 34.99
C HIS A 66 -5.13 18.97 34.12
N GLY A 67 -6.07 19.56 33.36
CA GLY A 67 -5.75 20.70 32.53
C GLY A 67 -4.75 20.38 31.42
N HIS A 68 -4.03 21.37 30.94
CA HIS A 68 -3.01 21.20 29.92
C HIS A 68 -1.77 20.49 30.48
N GLY A 69 -1.19 19.56 29.70
CA GLY A 69 0.03 18.91 30.09
C GLY A 69 0.61 18.01 29.00
N LYS A 70 1.80 17.51 29.29
CA LYS A 70 2.57 16.59 28.45
C LYS A 70 3.03 15.39 29.27
N LEU A 71 2.61 14.22 28.84
CA LEU A 71 3.00 12.93 29.44
C LEU A 71 3.90 12.18 28.47
N VAL A 72 5.06 11.76 28.92
CA VAL A 72 5.98 10.89 28.19
C VAL A 72 6.04 9.54 28.89
N ASP A 73 5.78 8.46 28.16
CA ASP A 73 5.82 7.10 28.68
C ASP A 73 7.23 6.48 28.60
N ARG A 74 7.38 5.22 29.07
CA ARG A 74 8.67 4.49 29.07
C ARG A 74 9.24 4.22 27.69
N ARG A 75 8.39 4.19 26.64
CA ARG A 75 8.81 3.97 25.26
C ARG A 75 9.19 5.27 24.57
N GLY A 76 8.94 6.40 25.23
CA GLY A 76 9.11 7.73 24.66
C GLY A 76 7.88 8.22 23.90
N CYS A 77 6.75 7.50 23.98
CA CYS A 77 5.49 7.99 23.40
C CYS A 77 4.99 9.19 24.19
N VAL A 78 4.49 10.19 23.48
CA VAL A 78 4.10 11.50 24.01
C VAL A 78 2.59 11.70 23.89
N GLN A 79 1.93 12.01 24.99
CA GLN A 79 0.56 12.52 25.03
C GLN A 79 0.61 14.00 25.44
N GLU A 80 0.02 14.87 24.64
CA GLU A 80 -0.01 16.32 24.89
C GLU A 80 -1.41 16.86 24.63
N GLY A 81 -1.94 17.64 25.57
CA GLY A 81 -3.28 18.21 25.47
C GLY A 81 -3.96 18.40 26.82
N GLN A 82 -5.30 18.32 26.79
CA GLN A 82 -6.11 18.41 28.00
C GLN A 82 -6.19 17.07 28.73
N PHE A 83 -5.91 17.08 30.02
CA PHE A 83 -6.07 15.94 30.92
C PHE A 83 -7.24 16.14 31.87
N VAL A 84 -8.01 15.09 32.11
CA VAL A 84 -9.05 15.03 33.14
C VAL A 84 -8.88 13.74 33.90
N ASP A 85 -8.71 13.89 35.22
CA ASP A 85 -8.56 12.76 36.16
C ASP A 85 -7.48 11.73 35.78
N GLY A 86 -6.38 12.21 35.18
CA GLY A 86 -5.20 11.40 34.87
C GLY A 86 -5.13 10.90 33.41
N VAL A 87 -6.13 11.15 32.59
CA VAL A 87 -6.17 10.69 31.19
C VAL A 87 -6.41 11.84 30.22
N LEU A 88 -5.92 11.70 28.99
CA LEU A 88 -6.15 12.67 27.92
C LEU A 88 -7.65 12.78 27.63
N HIS A 89 -8.18 13.99 27.56
CA HIS A 89 -9.59 14.29 27.32
C HIS A 89 -9.75 15.60 26.53
N GLY A 90 -10.73 15.69 25.64
CA GLY A 90 -10.88 16.86 24.75
C GLY A 90 -9.84 16.87 23.63
N GLN A 91 -9.37 18.05 23.25
CA GLN A 91 -8.36 18.15 22.19
C GLN A 91 -6.99 17.75 22.70
N GLY A 92 -6.32 16.89 21.93
CA GLY A 92 -5.00 16.40 22.28
C GLY A 92 -4.27 15.77 21.11
N GLN A 93 -3.02 15.41 21.38
CA GLN A 93 -2.14 14.71 20.45
C GLN A 93 -1.48 13.53 21.16
N PHE A 94 -1.36 12.43 20.45
CA PHE A 94 -0.59 11.26 20.87
C PHE A 94 0.43 10.93 19.78
N THR A 95 1.71 10.93 20.11
CA THR A 95 2.80 10.57 19.17
C THR A 95 3.51 9.35 19.73
N CYS A 96 3.58 8.30 18.95
CA CYS A 96 4.25 7.07 19.32
C CYS A 96 4.80 6.38 18.10
N ASP A 97 6.02 5.84 18.21
CA ASP A 97 6.71 5.16 17.11
C ASP A 97 6.72 6.06 15.84
N GLU A 98 6.17 5.61 14.75
CA GLU A 98 6.17 6.30 13.45
C GLU A 98 4.84 7.00 13.12
N ALA A 99 3.97 7.22 14.13
CA ALA A 99 2.66 7.81 13.92
C ALA A 99 2.32 8.92 14.93
N THR A 100 1.55 9.90 14.46
CA THR A 100 1.00 10.99 15.27
C THR A 100 -0.51 11.05 15.09
N TRP A 101 -1.25 10.85 16.17
CA TRP A 101 -2.69 10.99 16.27
C TRP A 101 -3.03 12.35 16.87
N GLN A 102 -3.97 13.06 16.29
CA GLN A 102 -4.44 14.35 16.79
C GLN A 102 -5.96 14.42 16.66
N GLY A 103 -6.63 14.89 17.71
CA GLY A 103 -8.09 15.02 17.65
C GLY A 103 -8.74 15.10 19.01
N ARG A 104 -9.99 14.64 19.08
CA ARG A 104 -10.81 14.63 20.27
C ARG A 104 -10.66 13.29 21.01
N PHE A 105 -10.19 13.37 22.23
CA PHE A 105 -10.04 12.23 23.13
C PHE A 105 -11.18 12.21 24.15
N GLU A 106 -11.69 11.02 24.45
CA GLU A 106 -12.64 10.75 25.54
C GLU A 106 -12.11 9.63 26.41
N GLN A 107 -11.90 9.93 27.71
CA GLN A 107 -11.37 8.96 28.69
C GLN A 107 -10.04 8.28 28.25
N GLY A 108 -9.19 9.00 27.53
CA GLY A 108 -7.91 8.52 27.03
C GLY A 108 -7.93 7.89 25.64
N GLU A 109 -9.10 7.67 25.07
CA GLU A 109 -9.28 7.09 23.72
C GLU A 109 -9.55 8.19 22.70
N LEU A 110 -8.86 8.15 21.56
CA LEU A 110 -9.17 9.00 20.41
C LEU A 110 -10.48 8.52 19.78
N VAL A 111 -11.47 9.40 19.67
CA VAL A 111 -12.78 9.09 19.10
C VAL A 111 -12.99 9.72 17.72
N GLU A 112 -12.35 10.85 17.45
CA GLU A 112 -12.43 11.56 16.18
C GLU A 112 -11.18 12.43 15.97
N GLY A 113 -10.62 12.42 14.76
CA GLY A 113 -9.40 13.19 14.49
C GLY A 113 -8.67 12.72 13.26
N SER A 114 -7.35 12.74 13.33
CA SER A 114 -6.48 12.28 12.25
C SER A 114 -5.28 11.52 12.81
N VAL A 115 -4.73 10.64 12.00
CA VAL A 115 -3.39 10.07 12.15
C VAL A 115 -2.55 10.37 10.92
N SER A 116 -1.29 10.70 11.14
CA SER A 116 -0.27 10.83 10.08
C SER A 116 0.90 9.91 10.38
N TYR A 117 1.42 9.26 9.35
CA TYR A 117 2.55 8.35 9.43
C TYR A 117 3.81 9.01 8.89
N THR A 118 4.96 8.75 9.50
CA THR A 118 6.27 9.31 9.09
C THR A 118 6.68 8.88 7.69
N GLU A 119 6.35 7.65 7.30
CA GLU A 119 6.61 7.13 5.95
C GLU A 119 5.65 7.68 4.89
N GLY A 120 4.68 8.49 5.30
CA GLY A 120 3.65 9.04 4.43
C GLY A 120 2.27 8.39 4.66
N GLY A 121 1.25 9.04 4.09
CA GLY A 121 -0.14 8.65 4.29
C GLY A 121 -0.75 9.21 5.56
N SER A 122 -2.08 9.24 5.57
CA SER A 122 -2.87 9.77 6.68
C SER A 122 -4.28 9.21 6.67
N TYR A 123 -4.91 9.21 7.84
CA TYR A 123 -6.35 8.98 7.96
C TYR A 123 -6.98 10.13 8.74
N GLN A 124 -8.18 10.51 8.34
CA GLN A 124 -9.02 11.47 9.04
C GLN A 124 -10.43 10.90 9.16
N GLY A 125 -10.97 10.84 10.38
CA GLY A 125 -12.28 10.28 10.63
C GLY A 125 -12.49 9.89 12.10
N GLU A 126 -13.36 8.91 12.28
CA GLU A 126 -13.64 8.29 13.58
C GLU A 126 -12.59 7.23 13.91
N PHE A 127 -12.35 6.99 15.20
CA PHE A 127 -11.37 6.03 15.70
C PHE A 127 -11.97 5.15 16.78
N HIS A 128 -11.44 3.93 16.88
CA HIS A 128 -11.60 3.02 18.01
C HIS A 128 -10.28 2.29 18.24
N ASP A 129 -9.77 2.29 19.47
CA ASP A 129 -8.45 1.72 19.82
C ASP A 129 -7.31 2.23 18.92
N LEU A 130 -7.30 3.54 18.58
CA LEU A 130 -6.36 4.20 17.66
C LEU A 130 -6.40 3.68 16.21
N ALA A 131 -7.32 2.80 15.89
CA ALA A 131 -7.55 2.31 14.53
C ALA A 131 -8.68 3.10 13.84
N PRO A 132 -8.61 3.32 12.52
CA PRO A 132 -9.70 3.86 11.72
C PRO A 132 -11.01 3.10 11.96
N HIS A 133 -12.08 3.83 12.27
CA HIS A 133 -13.42 3.29 12.52
C HIS A 133 -14.48 4.27 11.99
N GLY A 134 -15.74 3.81 11.81
CA GLY A 134 -16.82 4.69 11.35
C GLY A 134 -16.52 5.34 10.00
N GLN A 135 -16.92 6.58 9.84
CA GLN A 135 -16.70 7.32 8.59
C GLN A 135 -15.31 7.98 8.58
N GLY A 136 -14.62 7.90 7.44
CA GLY A 136 -13.32 8.53 7.31
C GLY A 136 -12.74 8.52 5.91
N LEU A 137 -11.61 9.19 5.78
CA LEU A 137 -10.80 9.30 4.58
C LEU A 137 -9.38 8.83 4.89
N TRP A 138 -8.94 7.79 4.20
CA TRP A 138 -7.55 7.35 4.17
C TRP A 138 -6.87 7.83 2.90
N VAL A 139 -5.72 8.46 3.04
CA VAL A 139 -4.84 8.83 1.92
C VAL A 139 -3.54 8.05 2.09
N THR A 140 -3.16 7.26 1.08
CA THR A 140 -1.90 6.49 1.11
C THR A 140 -0.70 7.38 0.79
N GLU A 141 0.52 6.88 1.01
CA GLU A 141 1.75 7.53 0.57
C GLU A 141 1.76 7.80 -0.95
N GLY A 142 1.17 6.88 -1.75
CA GLY A 142 1.03 7.00 -3.20
C GLY A 142 -0.04 7.98 -3.68
N GLY A 143 -0.75 8.68 -2.76
CA GLY A 143 -1.80 9.64 -3.12
C GLY A 143 -3.16 9.00 -3.44
N GLU A 144 -3.31 7.71 -3.21
CA GLU A 144 -4.61 7.04 -3.35
C GLU A 144 -5.54 7.43 -2.21
N HIS A 145 -6.80 7.67 -2.52
CA HIS A 145 -7.84 8.07 -1.56
C HIS A 145 -8.86 6.96 -1.39
N TYR A 146 -9.12 6.59 -0.15
CA TYR A 146 -10.17 5.66 0.26
C TYR A 146 -11.11 6.39 1.23
N GLU A 147 -12.35 6.60 0.86
CA GLU A 147 -13.33 7.32 1.68
C GLU A 147 -14.57 6.45 1.90
N GLY A 148 -14.98 6.28 3.15
CA GLY A 148 -16.15 5.45 3.46
C GLY A 148 -16.17 4.96 4.89
N ARG A 149 -16.82 3.79 5.09
CA ARG A 149 -17.01 3.16 6.38
C ARG A 149 -15.89 2.18 6.69
N PHE A 150 -15.15 2.47 7.75
CA PHE A 150 -14.06 1.65 8.29
C PHE A 150 -14.51 0.84 9.50
N GLU A 151 -13.92 -0.31 9.71
CA GLU A 151 -14.03 -1.11 10.91
C GLU A 151 -12.66 -1.74 11.23
N ASN A 152 -12.12 -1.45 12.42
CA ASN A 152 -10.81 -1.93 12.88
C ASN A 152 -9.67 -1.72 11.86
N GLY A 153 -9.64 -0.57 11.21
CA GLY A 153 -8.63 -0.19 10.24
C GLY A 153 -8.89 -0.65 8.80
N GLU A 154 -9.92 -1.46 8.55
CA GLU A 154 -10.27 -1.92 7.21
C GLU A 154 -11.46 -1.14 6.62
N LEU A 155 -11.36 -0.70 5.36
CA LEU A 155 -12.49 -0.15 4.62
C LEU A 155 -13.43 -1.29 4.22
N LEU A 156 -14.73 -1.15 4.55
CA LEU A 156 -15.75 -2.13 4.21
C LEU A 156 -16.60 -1.71 3.00
N GLU A 157 -16.95 -0.43 2.92
CA GLU A 157 -17.77 0.14 1.87
C GLU A 157 -17.42 1.62 1.69
N GLY A 158 -17.34 2.08 0.45
CA GLY A 158 -16.99 3.47 0.18
C GLY A 158 -16.52 3.71 -1.24
N SER A 159 -15.65 4.68 -1.40
CA SER A 159 -15.07 5.07 -2.68
C SER A 159 -13.54 5.03 -2.65
N TYR A 160 -12.98 4.77 -3.80
CA TYR A 160 -11.55 4.84 -4.10
C TYR A 160 -11.32 5.77 -5.28
N ARG A 161 -10.21 6.48 -5.27
CA ARG A 161 -9.68 7.21 -6.42
C ARG A 161 -8.16 7.30 -6.35
N ASP A 162 -7.52 7.28 -7.50
CA ASP A 162 -6.08 7.51 -7.66
C ASP A 162 -5.78 8.69 -8.61
N GLU A 163 -4.49 8.98 -8.76
CA GLU A 163 -4.00 10.03 -9.66
C GLU A 163 -4.07 9.62 -11.14
N GLU A 164 -4.12 8.32 -11.44
CA GLU A 164 -4.25 7.80 -12.80
C GLU A 164 -5.67 7.98 -13.36
N GLY A 165 -6.65 8.25 -12.48
CA GLY A 165 -8.05 8.52 -12.82
C GLY A 165 -8.98 7.33 -12.64
N TYR A 166 -8.52 6.23 -12.02
CA TYR A 166 -9.41 5.16 -11.58
C TYR A 166 -10.29 5.64 -10.44
N ARG A 167 -11.55 5.24 -10.47
CA ARG A 167 -12.52 5.47 -9.39
C ARG A 167 -13.33 4.20 -9.18
N TYR A 168 -13.50 3.83 -7.93
CA TYR A 168 -14.37 2.72 -7.56
C TYR A 168 -15.33 3.18 -6.47
N GLU A 169 -16.55 2.69 -6.51
CA GLU A 169 -17.58 2.90 -5.49
C GLU A 169 -18.25 1.55 -5.22
N GLY A 170 -18.20 1.08 -3.98
CA GLY A 170 -18.74 -0.23 -3.62
C GLY A 170 -18.14 -0.81 -2.34
N GLU A 171 -18.22 -2.14 -2.25
CA GLU A 171 -17.69 -2.91 -1.14
C GLU A 171 -16.18 -3.15 -1.28
N PHE A 172 -15.48 -3.23 -0.16
CA PHE A 172 -14.05 -3.51 -0.09
C PHE A 172 -13.76 -4.68 0.83
N ARG A 173 -12.65 -5.34 0.57
CA ARG A 173 -12.05 -6.35 1.44
C ARG A 173 -10.54 -6.27 1.32
N TYR A 174 -9.85 -6.02 2.46
CA TYR A 174 -8.40 -5.80 2.47
C TYR A 174 -7.96 -4.74 1.46
N PHE A 175 -8.68 -3.60 1.42
CA PHE A 175 -8.49 -2.49 0.47
C PHE A 175 -8.58 -2.88 -1.03
N SER A 176 -9.10 -4.05 -1.34
CA SER A 176 -9.37 -4.49 -2.71
C SER A 176 -10.86 -4.42 -3.01
N TYR A 177 -11.23 -4.06 -4.23
CA TYR A 177 -12.62 -4.06 -4.68
C TYR A 177 -13.25 -5.43 -4.48
N HIS A 178 -14.41 -5.44 -3.86
CA HIS A 178 -15.13 -6.66 -3.50
C HIS A 178 -16.63 -6.44 -3.61
N GLY A 179 -17.44 -7.55 -3.59
CA GLY A 179 -18.89 -7.47 -3.60
C GLY A 179 -19.45 -6.65 -4.75
N GLN A 180 -20.52 -5.93 -4.51
CA GLN A 180 -21.15 -5.08 -5.53
C GLN A 180 -20.43 -3.74 -5.63
N GLY A 181 -20.19 -3.28 -6.88
CA GLY A 181 -19.52 -2.00 -7.08
C GLY A 181 -19.57 -1.48 -8.50
N VAL A 182 -19.04 -0.27 -8.65
CA VAL A 182 -18.91 0.46 -9.91
C VAL A 182 -17.48 0.94 -10.04
N LEU A 183 -16.77 0.46 -11.05
CA LEU A 183 -15.41 0.90 -11.41
C LEU A 183 -15.48 1.81 -12.63
N THR A 184 -14.96 3.01 -12.52
CA THR A 184 -14.72 3.93 -13.63
C THR A 184 -13.23 3.96 -13.93
N ARG A 185 -12.86 3.68 -15.16
CA ARG A 185 -11.47 3.67 -15.62
C ARG A 185 -11.07 5.03 -16.23
N PRO A 186 -9.76 5.32 -16.34
CA PRO A 186 -9.26 6.56 -16.96
C PRO A 186 -9.75 6.78 -18.40
N ASP A 187 -9.97 5.69 -19.15
CA ASP A 187 -10.50 5.74 -20.52
C ASP A 187 -12.02 5.99 -20.59
N GLY A 188 -12.66 6.24 -19.44
CA GLY A 188 -14.09 6.53 -19.32
C GLY A 188 -14.98 5.28 -19.36
N VAL A 189 -14.43 4.09 -19.46
CA VAL A 189 -15.19 2.85 -19.36
C VAL A 189 -15.69 2.67 -17.94
N VAL A 190 -17.00 2.43 -17.79
CA VAL A 190 -17.63 2.15 -16.50
C VAL A 190 -18.03 0.67 -16.43
N ILE A 191 -17.60 -0.02 -15.39
CA ILE A 191 -17.93 -1.43 -15.12
C ILE A 191 -18.77 -1.47 -13.87
N LYS A 192 -19.97 -2.10 -13.96
CA LYS A 192 -20.88 -2.30 -12.83
C LYS A 192 -21.20 -3.77 -12.66
N GLY A 193 -21.04 -4.29 -11.46
CA GLY A 193 -21.31 -5.69 -11.15
C GLY A 193 -20.63 -6.15 -9.88
N GLU A 194 -20.36 -7.44 -9.81
CA GLU A 194 -19.65 -8.08 -8.72
C GLU A 194 -18.14 -7.98 -8.92
N PHE A 195 -17.40 -7.79 -7.82
CA PHE A 195 -15.95 -7.72 -7.79
C PHE A 195 -15.39 -8.76 -6.82
N GLU A 196 -14.29 -9.37 -7.19
CA GLU A 196 -13.54 -10.31 -6.36
C GLU A 196 -12.04 -10.02 -6.51
N LYS A 197 -11.35 -9.79 -5.37
CA LYS A 197 -9.89 -9.53 -5.33
C LYS A 197 -9.42 -8.42 -6.27
N GLY A 198 -10.17 -7.32 -6.31
CA GLY A 198 -9.86 -6.13 -7.12
C GLY A 198 -10.33 -6.18 -8.57
N TYR A 199 -10.93 -7.28 -9.04
CA TYR A 199 -11.34 -7.45 -10.42
C TYR A 199 -12.84 -7.69 -10.55
N ALA A 200 -13.45 -7.14 -11.61
CA ALA A 200 -14.82 -7.49 -11.97
C ALA A 200 -14.93 -9.00 -12.22
N HIS A 201 -15.94 -9.63 -11.62
CA HIS A 201 -16.21 -11.06 -11.66
C HIS A 201 -17.72 -11.32 -11.76
N GLY A 202 -18.10 -12.44 -12.40
CA GLY A 202 -19.52 -12.78 -12.52
C GLY A 202 -20.29 -11.91 -13.50
N SER A 203 -21.59 -11.83 -13.31
CA SER A 203 -22.49 -11.06 -14.19
C SER A 203 -22.39 -9.56 -13.91
N GLY A 204 -22.39 -8.76 -14.98
CA GLY A 204 -22.29 -7.31 -14.85
C GLY A 204 -22.56 -6.59 -16.17
N SER A 205 -22.23 -5.32 -16.20
CA SER A 205 -22.27 -4.51 -17.42
C SER A 205 -21.03 -3.65 -17.55
N ARG A 206 -20.65 -3.38 -18.79
CA ARG A 206 -19.70 -2.31 -19.11
C ARG A 206 -20.38 -1.26 -19.96
N THR A 207 -20.05 -0.01 -19.69
CA THR A 207 -20.51 1.13 -20.49
C THR A 207 -19.27 1.72 -21.15
N GLN A 208 -19.29 1.76 -22.48
CA GLN A 208 -18.27 2.46 -23.26
C GLN A 208 -18.60 3.95 -23.29
N PRO A 209 -17.60 4.85 -23.16
CA PRO A 209 -17.85 6.28 -23.32
C PRO A 209 -18.42 6.59 -24.71
N ALA A 210 -19.23 7.62 -24.78
CA ALA A 210 -19.78 8.08 -26.05
C ALA A 210 -18.69 8.72 -26.93
N GLU A 211 -18.71 8.43 -28.21
CA GLU A 211 -17.89 9.15 -29.21
C GLU A 211 -18.76 10.22 -29.90
N GLY A 212 -18.38 11.48 -29.75
CA GLY A 212 -19.14 12.63 -30.31
C GLY A 212 -20.52 12.79 -29.66
N ASP A 213 -21.57 12.94 -30.48
CA ASP A 213 -22.95 13.11 -30.05
C ASP A 213 -23.71 11.78 -29.83
N ALA A 214 -23.01 10.64 -29.88
CA ALA A 214 -23.63 9.33 -29.66
C ALA A 214 -23.98 9.09 -28.18
N GLU A 215 -24.95 8.22 -27.90
CA GLU A 215 -25.22 7.78 -26.53
C GLU A 215 -24.21 6.71 -26.10
N PRO A 216 -23.85 6.65 -24.79
CA PRO A 216 -22.96 5.61 -24.27
C PRO A 216 -23.56 4.21 -24.51
N GLN A 217 -22.75 3.29 -24.97
CA GLN A 217 -23.16 1.92 -25.19
C GLN A 217 -23.03 1.08 -23.93
N VAL A 218 -24.14 0.49 -23.48
CA VAL A 218 -24.17 -0.40 -22.33
C VAL A 218 -24.27 -1.85 -22.80
N GLU A 219 -23.25 -2.63 -22.47
CA GLU A 219 -23.16 -4.06 -22.77
C GLU A 219 -23.30 -4.86 -21.48
N LYS A 220 -24.32 -5.72 -21.39
CA LYS A 220 -24.44 -6.69 -20.30
C LYS A 220 -23.68 -7.96 -20.66
N GLY A 221 -22.98 -8.55 -19.69
CA GLY A 221 -22.21 -9.75 -19.95
C GLY A 221 -21.67 -10.39 -18.66
N TYR A 222 -20.56 -11.06 -18.81
CA TYR A 222 -19.91 -11.84 -17.77
C TYR A 222 -18.43 -11.47 -17.67
N PHE A 223 -17.93 -11.29 -16.47
CA PHE A 223 -16.54 -10.91 -16.20
C PHE A 223 -15.80 -12.06 -15.54
N VAL A 224 -14.56 -12.25 -15.91
CA VAL A 224 -13.63 -13.14 -15.24
C VAL A 224 -12.30 -12.42 -15.10
N ARG A 225 -11.90 -12.13 -13.87
CA ARG A 225 -10.69 -11.35 -13.56
C ARG A 225 -10.58 -10.05 -14.38
N GLY A 226 -11.68 -9.29 -14.42
CA GLY A 226 -11.75 -8.03 -15.16
C GLY A 226 -11.96 -8.15 -16.67
N ARG A 227 -11.83 -9.35 -17.26
CA ARG A 227 -12.05 -9.56 -18.69
C ARG A 227 -13.52 -9.77 -18.99
N TYR A 228 -14.05 -9.02 -19.96
CA TYR A 228 -15.44 -9.09 -20.39
C TYR A 228 -15.68 -10.21 -21.41
N TYR A 229 -16.81 -10.90 -21.26
CA TYR A 229 -17.41 -11.85 -22.18
C TYR A 229 -18.87 -11.50 -22.37
N ALA A 230 -19.43 -11.75 -23.58
CA ALA A 230 -20.83 -11.45 -23.88
C ALA A 230 -21.83 -12.25 -22.98
N SER A 231 -21.40 -13.42 -22.47
CA SER A 231 -22.14 -14.24 -21.51
C SER A 231 -21.20 -15.21 -20.79
N GLU A 232 -21.68 -15.85 -19.72
CA GLU A 232 -20.96 -16.95 -19.08
C GLU A 232 -20.72 -18.13 -20.04
N GLN A 233 -21.71 -18.41 -20.91
CA GLN A 233 -21.56 -19.44 -21.93
C GLN A 233 -20.41 -19.11 -22.90
N ALA A 234 -20.31 -17.86 -23.38
CA ALA A 234 -19.23 -17.42 -24.25
C ALA A 234 -17.84 -17.55 -23.54
N TYR A 235 -17.77 -17.30 -22.25
CA TYR A 235 -16.56 -17.59 -21.46
C TYR A 235 -16.23 -19.09 -21.44
N ARG A 236 -17.22 -19.95 -21.17
CA ARG A 236 -17.03 -21.41 -21.13
C ARG A 236 -16.59 -21.94 -22.48
N GLU A 237 -17.22 -21.50 -23.58
CA GLU A 237 -16.85 -21.87 -24.94
C GLU A 237 -15.42 -21.42 -25.29
N ASN A 238 -15.06 -20.19 -24.96
CA ASN A 238 -13.69 -19.68 -25.16
C ASN A 238 -12.65 -20.51 -24.38
N ARG A 239 -12.96 -20.87 -23.13
CA ARG A 239 -12.11 -21.73 -22.31
C ARG A 239 -11.94 -23.13 -22.90
N HIS A 240 -13.03 -23.74 -23.38
CA HIS A 240 -12.97 -25.06 -24.01
C HIS A 240 -12.21 -25.02 -25.33
N ALA A 241 -12.43 -23.99 -26.17
CA ALA A 241 -11.69 -23.81 -27.42
C ALA A 241 -10.18 -23.69 -27.18
N ARG A 242 -9.78 -22.89 -26.16
CA ARG A 242 -8.36 -22.77 -25.77
C ARG A 242 -7.77 -24.09 -25.26
N ALA A 243 -8.52 -24.82 -24.42
CA ALA A 243 -8.06 -26.12 -23.94
C ALA A 243 -7.85 -27.10 -25.11
N ALA A 244 -8.78 -27.17 -26.05
CA ALA A 244 -8.67 -28.00 -27.25
C ALA A 244 -7.49 -27.59 -28.14
N GLN A 245 -7.21 -26.29 -28.29
CA GLN A 245 -6.01 -25.79 -29.02
C GLN A 245 -4.72 -26.25 -28.34
N ILE A 246 -4.64 -26.13 -27.00
CA ILE A 246 -3.47 -26.58 -26.24
C ILE A 246 -3.30 -28.08 -26.39
N GLU A 247 -4.38 -28.86 -26.22
CA GLU A 247 -4.37 -30.31 -26.38
C GLU A 247 -3.89 -30.72 -27.79
N ALA A 248 -4.42 -30.11 -28.84
CA ALA A 248 -3.98 -30.34 -30.22
C ALA A 248 -2.49 -30.02 -30.43
N ARG A 249 -1.98 -28.98 -29.77
CA ARG A 249 -0.56 -28.61 -29.81
C ARG A 249 0.34 -29.57 -29.06
N LEU A 250 -0.12 -30.16 -27.95
CA LEU A 250 0.69 -31.09 -27.15
C LEU A 250 1.20 -32.29 -27.98
N TYR A 251 0.44 -32.80 -28.94
CA TYR A 251 0.85 -33.86 -29.82
C TYR A 251 2.06 -33.54 -30.72
N THR A 252 2.25 -32.27 -31.07
CA THR A 252 3.36 -31.81 -31.91
C THR A 252 4.44 -31.07 -31.10
N GLU A 253 4.19 -30.83 -29.83
CA GLU A 253 5.04 -29.98 -29.00
C GLU A 253 6.45 -30.54 -28.83
N SER A 254 6.58 -31.81 -28.54
CA SER A 254 7.90 -32.46 -28.37
C SER A 254 8.73 -32.33 -29.66
N SER A 255 8.12 -32.58 -30.82
CA SER A 255 8.80 -32.45 -32.10
C SER A 255 9.21 -31.03 -32.41
N ARG A 256 8.35 -30.06 -32.07
CA ARG A 256 8.60 -28.64 -32.27
C ARG A 256 9.74 -28.15 -31.38
N LEU A 257 9.70 -28.49 -30.10
CA LEU A 257 10.76 -28.19 -29.14
C LEU A 257 12.09 -28.77 -29.60
N GLN A 258 12.12 -30.05 -29.92
CA GLN A 258 13.33 -30.75 -30.41
C GLN A 258 13.87 -30.11 -31.71
N SER A 259 13.00 -29.67 -32.61
CA SER A 259 13.41 -28.93 -33.81
C SER A 259 14.13 -27.63 -33.49
N VAL A 260 13.61 -26.86 -32.50
CA VAL A 260 14.26 -25.63 -32.04
C VAL A 260 15.59 -25.95 -31.37
N LEU A 261 15.62 -26.90 -30.42
CA LEU A 261 16.83 -27.23 -29.66
C LEU A 261 17.93 -27.81 -30.56
N SER A 262 17.60 -28.65 -31.52
CA SER A 262 18.57 -29.21 -32.48
C SER A 262 19.11 -28.17 -33.50
N SER A 263 18.41 -27.04 -33.64
CA SER A 263 18.85 -25.94 -34.49
C SER A 263 19.85 -25.00 -33.82
N LEU A 264 20.05 -25.12 -32.50
CA LEU A 264 20.97 -24.25 -31.74
C LEU A 264 22.42 -24.45 -32.22
N ALA A 265 23.16 -23.34 -32.25
CA ALA A 265 24.57 -23.38 -32.59
C ALA A 265 25.42 -23.65 -31.34
N PRO A 266 26.45 -24.51 -31.43
CA PRO A 266 27.39 -24.70 -30.35
C PRO A 266 28.22 -23.45 -30.09
N GLN A 267 28.88 -23.38 -28.93
CA GLN A 267 29.81 -22.34 -28.56
C GLN A 267 31.00 -22.24 -29.55
N ARG A 268 31.61 -21.07 -29.66
CA ARG A 268 32.79 -20.79 -30.46
C ARG A 268 34.01 -20.66 -29.54
N PRO A 269 35.00 -21.57 -29.55
CA PRO A 269 36.14 -21.50 -28.67
C PRO A 269 36.87 -20.15 -28.71
N GLY A 270 37.10 -19.54 -27.54
CA GLY A 270 37.77 -18.25 -27.41
C GLY A 270 36.89 -17.05 -27.78
N VAL A 271 35.62 -17.24 -27.97
CA VAL A 271 34.64 -16.16 -28.23
C VAL A 271 33.53 -16.27 -27.18
N ARG A 272 33.29 -15.20 -26.47
CA ARG A 272 32.16 -15.16 -25.53
C ARG A 272 30.86 -15.13 -26.31
N ASP A 273 30.16 -16.24 -26.33
CA ASP A 273 28.83 -16.36 -26.90
C ASP A 273 27.76 -15.95 -25.89
N VAL A 274 26.65 -15.42 -26.39
CA VAL A 274 25.47 -15.10 -25.59
C VAL A 274 24.34 -16.01 -26.05
N TYR A 275 23.75 -16.74 -25.09
CA TYR A 275 22.56 -17.55 -25.31
C TYR A 275 21.39 -16.91 -24.60
N LEU A 276 20.21 -17.00 -25.19
CA LEU A 276 18.99 -16.38 -24.69
C LEU A 276 17.85 -17.39 -24.56
N LEU A 277 17.26 -17.48 -23.39
CA LEU A 277 15.98 -18.14 -23.16
C LEU A 277 14.93 -17.10 -22.81
N VAL A 278 13.87 -16.99 -23.62
CA VAL A 278 12.74 -16.11 -23.38
C VAL A 278 11.48 -16.94 -23.18
N VAL A 279 10.75 -16.72 -22.10
CA VAL A 279 9.58 -17.48 -21.69
C VAL A 279 8.40 -16.55 -21.47
N GLY A 280 7.36 -16.65 -22.29
CA GLY A 280 6.06 -16.00 -22.11
C GLY A 280 5.04 -16.98 -21.54
N GLY A 281 4.85 -16.95 -20.23
CA GLY A 281 4.11 -17.99 -19.48
C GLY A 281 2.59 -17.89 -19.54
N ASP A 282 2.02 -16.70 -19.79
CA ASP A 282 0.57 -16.49 -19.85
C ASP A 282 0.09 -16.30 -21.30
N GLY A 283 -0.67 -17.28 -21.80
CA GLY A 283 -1.29 -17.23 -23.13
C GLY A 283 -2.63 -16.50 -23.18
N THR A 284 -3.08 -15.92 -22.08
CA THR A 284 -4.39 -15.25 -22.02
C THR A 284 -4.35 -13.83 -22.59
N GLU A 285 -3.17 -13.21 -22.63
CA GLU A 285 -2.98 -11.85 -23.09
C GLU A 285 -1.91 -11.76 -24.18
N ALA A 286 -2.21 -11.04 -25.24
CA ALA A 286 -1.28 -10.82 -26.37
C ALA A 286 -0.07 -9.95 -25.98
N VAL A 287 -0.09 -9.33 -24.80
CA VAL A 287 1.03 -8.52 -24.31
C VAL A 287 2.30 -9.37 -24.13
N PHE A 288 2.17 -10.55 -23.54
CA PHE A 288 3.31 -11.45 -23.29
C PHE A 288 3.98 -11.93 -24.59
N ALA A 289 3.18 -12.19 -25.65
CA ALA A 289 3.73 -12.51 -26.95
C ALA A 289 4.54 -11.35 -27.55
N ARG A 290 4.03 -10.12 -27.44
CA ARG A 290 4.73 -8.92 -27.92
C ARG A 290 5.99 -8.64 -27.11
N GLU A 291 5.98 -8.91 -25.84
CA GLU A 291 7.14 -8.71 -24.97
C GLU A 291 8.25 -9.71 -25.29
N VAL A 292 7.92 -10.98 -25.50
CA VAL A 292 8.87 -12.00 -26.01
C VAL A 292 9.51 -11.55 -27.31
N ASP A 293 8.72 -11.04 -28.27
CA ASP A 293 9.24 -10.52 -29.54
C ASP A 293 10.13 -9.31 -29.31
N TRP A 294 9.68 -8.33 -28.53
CA TRP A 294 10.43 -7.11 -28.25
C TRP A 294 11.79 -7.39 -27.57
N VAL A 295 11.81 -8.25 -26.54
CA VAL A 295 13.04 -8.64 -25.85
C VAL A 295 14.00 -9.34 -26.82
N THR A 296 13.48 -10.24 -27.62
CA THR A 296 14.26 -10.98 -28.63
C THR A 296 14.88 -10.06 -29.65
N GLU A 297 14.13 -9.13 -30.20
CA GLU A 297 14.60 -8.13 -31.19
C GLU A 297 15.60 -7.18 -30.56
N ARG A 298 15.30 -6.67 -29.35
CA ARG A 298 16.16 -5.71 -28.64
C ARG A 298 17.52 -6.31 -28.31
N LEU A 299 17.56 -7.52 -27.78
CA LEU A 299 18.80 -8.20 -27.46
C LEU A 299 19.52 -8.69 -28.73
N GLY A 300 18.77 -9.13 -29.75
CA GLY A 300 19.33 -9.50 -31.05
C GLY A 300 19.97 -8.34 -31.83
N SER A 301 19.63 -7.09 -31.50
CA SER A 301 20.32 -5.91 -32.05
C SER A 301 21.70 -5.64 -31.43
N VAL A 302 21.97 -6.25 -30.27
CA VAL A 302 23.21 -6.04 -29.49
C VAL A 302 24.11 -7.29 -29.55
N PHE A 303 23.51 -8.48 -29.52
CA PHE A 303 24.20 -9.77 -29.43
C PHE A 303 23.91 -10.62 -30.67
N ASP A 304 24.87 -11.48 -31.07
CA ASP A 304 24.67 -12.47 -32.12
C ASP A 304 23.84 -13.65 -31.57
N LEU A 305 22.52 -13.46 -31.51
CA LEU A 305 21.56 -14.45 -31.03
C LEU A 305 21.09 -15.42 -32.16
N LYS A 306 21.61 -15.29 -33.36
CA LYS A 306 21.24 -16.18 -34.47
C LYS A 306 21.61 -17.63 -34.11
N ARG A 307 20.57 -18.48 -34.00
CA ARG A 307 20.69 -19.87 -33.55
C ARG A 307 21.26 -20.05 -32.14
N ARG A 308 21.14 -19.02 -31.26
CA ARG A 308 21.53 -19.03 -29.85
C ARG A 308 20.40 -18.57 -28.95
N GLN A 309 19.16 -18.71 -29.42
CA GLN A 309 17.99 -18.32 -28.64
C GLN A 309 16.93 -19.40 -28.64
N VAL A 310 16.26 -19.58 -27.51
CA VAL A 310 15.06 -20.39 -27.36
C VAL A 310 13.93 -19.48 -26.91
N ARG A 311 12.83 -19.55 -27.62
CA ARG A 311 11.60 -18.78 -27.32
C ARG A 311 10.50 -19.78 -27.03
N LEU A 312 9.94 -19.71 -25.82
CA LEU A 312 8.83 -20.54 -25.34
C LEU A 312 7.64 -19.65 -25.03
N ILE A 313 6.45 -19.96 -25.52
CA ILE A 313 5.31 -19.08 -25.37
C ILE A 313 3.99 -19.84 -25.25
N ASN A 314 3.14 -19.41 -24.31
CA ASN A 314 1.76 -19.86 -24.17
C ASN A 314 0.81 -18.83 -24.78
N GLY A 315 0.44 -18.99 -26.03
CA GLY A 315 -0.34 -18.00 -26.82
C GLY A 315 0.51 -17.32 -27.90
N GLY A 316 -0.12 -16.58 -28.79
CA GLY A 316 0.58 -15.93 -29.89
C GLY A 316 0.80 -16.87 -31.08
N SER A 317 2.02 -16.94 -31.63
CA SER A 317 2.34 -17.75 -32.81
C SER A 317 2.27 -19.25 -32.54
N ASP A 318 1.62 -19.98 -33.46
CA ASP A 318 1.57 -21.45 -33.42
C ASP A 318 2.90 -22.11 -33.82
N ASP A 319 3.90 -21.32 -34.21
CA ASP A 319 5.20 -21.83 -34.66
C ASP A 319 6.21 -22.02 -33.48
N LEU A 320 5.98 -21.38 -32.35
CA LEU A 320 6.88 -21.46 -31.20
C LEU A 320 6.48 -22.58 -30.23
N PRO A 321 7.45 -23.23 -29.55
CA PRO A 321 7.17 -24.19 -28.50
C PRO A 321 6.44 -23.56 -27.31
N LEU A 322 5.60 -24.39 -26.62
CA LEU A 322 4.88 -23.96 -25.43
C LEU A 322 5.81 -23.72 -24.23
N ALA A 323 5.51 -22.71 -23.44
CA ALA A 323 6.18 -22.42 -22.18
C ALA A 323 5.66 -23.36 -21.07
N THR A 324 6.05 -24.63 -21.10
CA THR A 324 5.77 -25.60 -20.05
C THR A 324 6.98 -25.81 -19.15
N ARG A 325 6.78 -26.35 -17.93
CA ARG A 325 7.92 -26.70 -17.05
C ARG A 325 8.89 -27.67 -17.74
N THR A 326 8.37 -28.60 -18.54
CA THR A 326 9.18 -29.54 -19.31
C THR A 326 9.98 -28.84 -20.38
N SER A 327 9.35 -27.96 -21.18
CA SER A 327 10.02 -27.23 -22.25
C SER A 327 11.11 -26.29 -21.71
N VAL A 328 10.87 -25.61 -20.61
CA VAL A 328 11.87 -24.76 -19.94
C VAL A 328 13.06 -25.58 -19.45
N ARG A 329 12.81 -26.72 -18.80
CA ARG A 329 13.88 -27.61 -18.35
C ARG A 329 14.70 -28.13 -19.51
N GLU A 330 14.07 -28.69 -20.54
CA GLU A 330 14.76 -29.22 -21.72
C GLU A 330 15.55 -28.13 -22.48
N ALA A 331 15.02 -26.91 -22.53
CA ALA A 331 15.73 -25.75 -23.11
C ALA A 331 16.99 -25.41 -22.30
N LEU A 332 16.88 -25.36 -20.98
CA LEU A 332 18.03 -25.08 -20.11
C LEU A 332 19.09 -26.20 -20.21
N GLU A 333 18.69 -27.47 -20.19
CA GLU A 333 19.59 -28.62 -20.35
C GLU A 333 20.30 -28.58 -21.74
N ALA A 334 19.59 -28.22 -22.80
CA ALA A 334 20.17 -28.10 -24.13
C ALA A 334 21.13 -26.93 -24.27
N LEU A 335 20.83 -25.78 -23.66
CA LEU A 335 21.72 -24.62 -23.63
C LEU A 335 22.97 -24.89 -22.81
N ASP A 336 22.83 -25.49 -21.63
CA ASP A 336 23.94 -25.89 -20.77
C ASP A 336 24.92 -26.83 -21.50
N ALA A 337 24.38 -27.80 -22.25
CA ALA A 337 25.21 -28.73 -23.03
C ALA A 337 25.99 -28.10 -24.20
N LEU A 338 25.59 -26.88 -24.63
CA LEU A 338 26.21 -26.16 -25.76
C LEU A 338 27.16 -25.06 -25.34
N MET A 339 27.08 -24.60 -24.09
CA MET A 339 27.81 -23.46 -23.55
C MET A 339 29.12 -23.88 -22.87
N ASP A 340 30.12 -23.00 -22.93
CA ASP A 340 31.24 -23.05 -22.00
C ASP A 340 30.94 -22.16 -20.80
N PRO A 341 30.78 -22.73 -19.59
CA PRO A 341 30.42 -21.97 -18.39
C PRO A 341 31.49 -20.95 -17.94
N GLN A 342 32.71 -21.01 -18.50
CA GLN A 342 33.79 -20.05 -18.20
C GLN A 342 33.86 -18.90 -19.21
N GLU A 343 33.31 -19.08 -20.41
CA GLU A 343 33.41 -18.08 -21.50
C GLU A 343 32.05 -17.48 -21.83
N ASP A 344 30.97 -18.24 -21.82
CA ASP A 344 29.65 -17.88 -22.37
C ASP A 344 28.71 -17.26 -21.33
N LEU A 345 27.68 -16.58 -21.79
CA LEU A 345 26.65 -15.96 -20.99
C LEU A 345 25.27 -16.50 -21.37
N LEU A 346 24.54 -17.01 -20.37
CA LEU A 346 23.11 -17.30 -20.51
C LEU A 346 22.28 -16.14 -19.98
N MET A 347 21.42 -15.57 -20.82
CA MET A 347 20.38 -14.63 -20.43
C MET A 347 19.03 -15.35 -20.38
N VAL A 348 18.30 -15.18 -19.28
CA VAL A 348 16.96 -15.75 -19.13
C VAL A 348 15.99 -14.61 -18.84
N HIS A 349 14.98 -14.47 -19.68
CA HIS A 349 13.86 -13.56 -19.46
C HIS A 349 12.59 -14.39 -19.23
N LEU A 350 11.97 -14.19 -18.09
CA LEU A 350 10.73 -14.86 -17.71
C LEU A 350 9.63 -13.81 -17.58
N ASP A 351 8.64 -13.86 -18.46
CA ASP A 351 7.48 -13.00 -18.43
C ASP A 351 6.22 -13.81 -18.15
N GLY A 352 5.44 -13.36 -17.17
CA GLY A 352 4.21 -14.02 -16.73
C GLY A 352 4.11 -14.12 -15.22
N GLN A 353 2.88 -14.07 -14.70
CA GLN A 353 2.63 -14.37 -13.29
C GLN A 353 2.93 -15.87 -13.05
N ALA A 354 4.00 -16.13 -12.33
CA ALA A 354 4.33 -17.48 -11.88
C ALA A 354 3.28 -17.92 -10.85
N TYR A 355 2.25 -18.63 -11.29
CA TYR A 355 1.44 -19.41 -10.37
C TYR A 355 2.23 -20.67 -10.01
N ALA A 356 2.68 -20.74 -8.75
CA ALA A 356 3.09 -22.00 -8.17
C ALA A 356 1.88 -22.95 -8.18
N VAL A 357 1.95 -24.00 -8.96
CA VAL A 357 1.02 -25.14 -8.93
C VAL A 357 1.63 -26.20 -8.01
#